data_ad3536c652242db8a1abcc843e5c8bc4
#
_entry.id   ad3536c652242db8a1abcc843e5c8bc4
#
_cell.length_a   1.000
_cell.length_b   1.000
_cell.length_c   1.000
_cell.angle_alpha   90.00
_cell.angle_beta   90.00
_cell.angle_gamma   90.00
#
_symmetry.space_group_name_H-M   'P 1'
#
loop_
_entity.id
_entity.type
_entity.pdbx_description
1 polymer ?
#
loop_
_entity_poly.entity_id
_entity_poly.type
_entity_poly.pdbx_seq_one_letter_code
_entity_poly.pdbx_strand_id
1 'polypeptide(L)'
;MCFIMTNCYGIIIVMKKFLSLLLLSPLAVSNDFNSDLAKEIAIKNLDKLTPLKPECVSFYFEGRNETKTKFWFEIRELHNKDCGGDPYTAPIIASVYVTNTKEIFVYNLICNDYYRIDDYSWDMDCN
;
A
#
# COMPACT_ATOMS: atom_id res chain seq x y z
N MET A 1 -19.75 31.54 -48.16
CA MET A 1 -18.75 30.50 -48.18
C MET A 1 -17.93 30.43 -46.92
N CYS A 2 -17.39 31.51 -46.43
CA CYS A 2 -16.67 31.53 -45.18
C CYS A 2 -17.48 31.11 -43.97
N PHE A 3 -18.77 31.24 -44.02
CA PHE A 3 -19.67 30.84 -42.92
C PHE A 3 -19.71 29.35 -42.69
N ILE A 4 -19.64 28.53 -43.73
CA ILE A 4 -19.70 27.08 -43.65
C ILE A 4 -18.40 26.55 -43.03
N MET A 5 -17.28 27.16 -43.35
CA MET A 5 -15.97 26.80 -42.77
C MET A 5 -15.89 27.13 -41.27
N THR A 6 -16.42 28.27 -40.87
CA THR A 6 -16.41 28.66 -39.46
C THR A 6 -17.24 27.70 -38.60
N ASN A 7 -18.36 27.26 -39.10
CA ASN A 7 -19.19 26.30 -38.40
C ASN A 7 -18.55 24.93 -38.29
N CYS A 8 -17.84 24.49 -39.32
CA CYS A 8 -17.10 23.23 -39.27
C CYS A 8 -15.98 23.27 -38.23
N TYR A 9 -15.30 24.37 -38.09
CA TYR A 9 -14.25 24.51 -37.06
C TYR A 9 -14.81 24.46 -35.64
N GLY A 10 -15.95 25.06 -35.42
CA GLY A 10 -16.61 25.04 -34.13
C GLY A 10 -16.99 23.62 -33.70
N ILE A 11 -17.51 22.83 -34.61
CA ILE A 11 -17.90 21.44 -34.35
C ILE A 11 -16.70 20.56 -34.03
N ILE A 12 -15.61 20.71 -34.77
CA ILE A 12 -14.38 19.94 -34.55
C ILE A 12 -13.77 20.24 -33.17
N ILE A 13 -13.76 21.49 -32.74
CA ILE A 13 -13.25 21.90 -31.43
C ILE A 13 -14.09 21.29 -30.28
N VAL A 14 -15.38 21.28 -30.44
CA VAL A 14 -16.30 20.70 -29.44
C VAL A 14 -16.08 19.18 -29.32
N MET A 15 -15.91 18.49 -30.43
CA MET A 15 -15.64 17.06 -30.43
C MET A 15 -14.30 16.72 -29.77
N LYS A 16 -13.27 17.51 -29.99
CA LYS A 16 -11.98 17.31 -29.34
C LYS A 16 -12.08 17.45 -27.81
N LYS A 17 -12.84 18.40 -27.33
CA LYS A 17 -13.06 18.58 -25.88
C LYS A 17 -13.85 17.43 -25.28
N PHE A 18 -14.80 16.89 -25.99
CA PHE A 18 -15.57 15.73 -25.54
C PHE A 18 -14.71 14.47 -25.46
N LEU A 19 -13.84 14.24 -26.43
CA LEU A 19 -12.92 13.12 -26.44
C LEU A 19 -11.93 13.18 -25.26
N SER A 20 -11.46 14.35 -24.93
CA SER A 20 -10.55 14.53 -23.78
C SER A 20 -11.22 14.17 -22.45
N LEU A 21 -12.47 14.53 -22.27
CA LEU A 21 -13.24 14.19 -21.07
C LEU A 21 -13.49 12.68 -20.96
N LEU A 22 -13.77 12.01 -22.06
CA LEU A 22 -13.98 10.56 -22.09
C LEU A 22 -12.70 9.77 -21.79
N LEU A 23 -11.54 10.28 -22.18
CA LEU A 23 -10.26 9.65 -21.90
C LEU A 23 -9.82 9.79 -20.44
N LEU A 24 -10.27 10.83 -19.74
CA LEU A 24 -9.94 11.05 -18.34
C LEU A 24 -10.81 10.24 -17.38
N SER A 25 -12.03 9.91 -17.77
CA SER A 25 -12.97 9.16 -16.94
C SER A 25 -12.51 7.75 -16.52
N PRO A 26 -11.89 6.93 -17.40
CA PRO A 26 -11.45 5.59 -17.00
C PRO A 26 -10.26 5.59 -16.06
N LEU A 27 -9.44 6.64 -16.05
CA LEU A 27 -8.26 6.73 -15.21
C LEU A 27 -8.57 7.01 -13.73
N ALA A 28 -9.76 7.52 -13.43
CA ALA A 28 -10.19 7.81 -12.06
C ALA A 28 -10.73 6.60 -11.30
N VAL A 29 -10.91 5.44 -11.95
CA VAL A 29 -11.68 4.29 -11.40
C VAL A 29 -10.79 3.10 -11.02
N SER A 30 -9.46 3.17 -11.16
CA SER A 30 -8.61 1.99 -11.19
C SER A 30 -7.82 1.68 -9.91
N ASN A 31 -8.33 2.02 -8.71
CA ASN A 31 -7.61 1.74 -7.47
C ASN A 31 -8.36 0.76 -6.57
N ASP A 32 -8.40 -0.50 -6.97
CA ASP A 32 -8.87 -1.57 -6.10
C ASP A 32 -7.80 -1.87 -5.03
N PHE A 33 -8.25 -2.02 -3.78
CA PHE A 33 -7.38 -2.42 -2.70
C PHE A 33 -6.96 -3.87 -2.89
N ASN A 34 -5.65 -4.09 -2.96
CA ASN A 34 -5.04 -5.41 -3.17
C ASN A 34 -3.78 -5.56 -2.33
N SER A 35 -3.14 -6.73 -2.41
CA SER A 35 -1.93 -7.02 -1.64
C SER A 35 -0.77 -6.07 -1.95
N ASP A 36 -0.63 -5.63 -3.20
CA ASP A 36 0.44 -4.71 -3.59
C ASP A 36 0.25 -3.34 -2.96
N LEU A 37 -0.97 -2.81 -2.99
CA LEU A 37 -1.30 -1.55 -2.34
C LEU A 37 -1.15 -1.64 -0.82
N ALA A 38 -1.60 -2.74 -0.22
CA ALA A 38 -1.42 -2.99 1.21
C ALA A 38 0.06 -3.03 1.60
N LYS A 39 0.89 -3.68 0.80
CA LYS A 39 2.34 -3.72 0.99
C LYS A 39 2.96 -2.32 0.91
N GLU A 40 2.56 -1.50 -0.07
CA GLU A 40 3.03 -0.12 -0.18
C GLU A 40 2.69 0.71 1.07
N ILE A 41 1.49 0.54 1.60
CA ILE A 41 1.06 1.22 2.84
C ILE A 41 1.94 0.79 4.00
N ALA A 42 2.24 -0.51 4.12
CA ALA A 42 3.13 -1.03 5.16
C ALA A 42 4.56 -0.48 5.00
N ILE A 43 5.09 -0.41 3.80
CA ILE A 43 6.43 0.12 3.52
C ILE A 43 6.53 1.59 3.94
N LYS A 44 5.51 2.40 3.65
CA LYS A 44 5.49 3.82 4.04
C LYS A 44 5.49 4.04 5.55
N ASN A 45 5.07 3.05 6.33
CA ASN A 45 5.00 3.13 7.78
C ASN A 45 6.06 2.26 8.47
N LEU A 46 7.00 1.72 7.72
CA LEU A 46 8.02 0.80 8.22
C LEU A 46 8.90 1.42 9.31
N ASP A 47 9.16 2.71 9.22
CA ASP A 47 9.95 3.47 10.20
C ASP A 47 9.35 3.44 11.61
N LYS A 48 8.06 3.21 11.75
CA LYS A 48 7.39 3.05 13.04
C LYS A 48 7.66 1.68 13.68
N LEU A 49 8.12 0.71 12.91
CA LEU A 49 8.36 -0.67 13.35
C LEU A 49 9.83 -1.00 13.51
N THR A 50 10.69 -0.41 12.70
CA THR A 50 12.13 -0.75 12.66
C THR A 50 12.94 0.44 12.12
N PRO A 51 14.19 0.62 12.59
CA PRO A 51 15.10 1.59 11.99
C PRO A 51 15.72 1.11 10.67
N LEU A 52 15.46 -0.12 10.26
CA LEU A 52 16.02 -0.67 9.03
C LEU A 52 15.46 0.01 7.79
N LYS A 53 16.29 0.10 6.76
CA LYS A 53 15.87 0.61 5.45
C LYS A 53 14.93 -0.38 4.76
N PRO A 54 14.01 0.08 3.92
CA PRO A 54 13.10 -0.82 3.18
C PRO A 54 13.80 -1.90 2.37
N GLU A 55 15.01 -1.61 1.84
CA GLU A 55 15.83 -2.57 1.08
C GLU A 55 16.33 -3.73 1.93
N CYS A 56 16.36 -3.56 3.25
CA CYS A 56 16.83 -4.55 4.21
C CYS A 56 15.68 -5.27 4.94
N VAL A 57 14.49 -5.20 4.39
CA VAL A 57 13.28 -5.80 4.95
C VAL A 57 12.55 -6.60 3.87
N SER A 58 12.07 -7.78 4.24
CA SER A 58 11.27 -8.64 3.37
C SER A 58 9.83 -8.71 3.88
N PHE A 59 8.88 -8.64 2.96
CA PHE A 59 7.46 -8.75 3.25
C PHE A 59 6.94 -10.08 2.71
N TYR A 60 6.40 -10.91 3.58
CA TYR A 60 5.80 -12.19 3.21
C TYR A 60 4.29 -12.08 3.35
N PHE A 61 3.60 -12.21 2.23
CA PHE A 61 2.14 -12.22 2.21
C PHE A 61 1.62 -13.53 2.82
N GLU A 62 0.82 -13.42 3.87
CA GLU A 62 0.27 -14.57 4.58
C GLU A 62 -1.18 -14.89 4.22
N GLY A 63 -1.92 -13.92 3.74
CA GLY A 63 -3.31 -14.15 3.35
C GLY A 63 -4.16 -12.89 3.43
N ARG A 64 -5.43 -13.08 3.13
CA ARG A 64 -6.44 -12.04 3.14
C ARG A 64 -7.76 -12.59 3.67
N ASN A 65 -8.65 -11.71 4.14
CA ASN A 65 -10.01 -12.11 4.46
C ASN A 65 -10.86 -12.28 3.18
N GLU A 66 -12.06 -12.84 3.31
CA GLU A 66 -12.94 -13.14 2.16
C GLU A 66 -13.37 -11.87 1.41
N THR A 67 -13.60 -10.79 2.13
CA THR A 67 -14.04 -9.51 1.55
C THR A 67 -12.91 -8.69 0.93
N LYS A 68 -11.66 -9.16 1.01
CA LYS A 68 -10.46 -8.47 0.52
C LYS A 68 -10.28 -7.08 1.12
N THR A 69 -10.67 -6.91 2.38
CA THR A 69 -10.55 -5.66 3.12
C THR A 69 -9.38 -5.66 4.10
N LYS A 70 -8.76 -6.81 4.31
CA LYS A 70 -7.60 -7.01 5.18
C LYS A 70 -6.59 -7.93 4.53
N PHE A 71 -5.32 -7.55 4.58
CA PHE A 71 -4.20 -8.33 4.06
C PHE A 71 -3.15 -8.48 5.14
N TRP A 72 -2.73 -9.73 5.41
CA TRP A 72 -1.76 -10.08 6.44
C TRP A 72 -0.37 -10.25 5.84
N PHE A 73 0.63 -9.70 6.52
CA PHE A 73 2.04 -9.82 6.15
C PHE A 73 2.88 -10.16 7.37
N GLU A 74 3.88 -11.00 7.15
CA GLU A 74 5.00 -11.17 8.05
C GLU A 74 6.17 -10.34 7.54
N ILE A 75 6.71 -9.49 8.38
CA ILE A 75 7.83 -8.61 8.04
C ILE A 75 9.08 -9.18 8.69
N ARG A 76 10.11 -9.46 7.90
CA ARG A 76 11.37 -10.03 8.34
C ARG A 76 12.54 -9.17 7.94
N GLU A 77 13.63 -9.26 8.72
CA GLU A 77 14.91 -8.69 8.32
C GLU A 77 15.47 -9.44 7.11
N LEU A 78 16.02 -8.70 6.17
CA LEU A 78 16.75 -9.26 5.04
C LEU A 78 18.25 -9.14 5.34
N HIS A 79 18.90 -10.27 5.53
CA HIS A 79 20.34 -10.32 5.77
C HIS A 79 21.06 -10.68 4.47
N ASN A 80 21.85 -9.74 3.98
CA ASN A 80 22.67 -9.92 2.79
C ASN A 80 23.96 -9.10 2.93
N LYS A 81 24.77 -9.06 1.88
CA LYS A 81 26.05 -8.36 1.87
C LYS A 81 25.90 -6.86 2.16
N ASP A 82 24.84 -6.23 1.66
CA ASP A 82 24.61 -4.79 1.81
C ASP A 82 23.91 -4.43 3.11
N CYS A 83 23.05 -5.31 3.62
CA CYS A 83 22.26 -5.08 4.83
C CYS A 83 22.92 -5.59 6.11
N GLY A 84 23.94 -6.47 5.97
CA GLY A 84 24.59 -7.10 7.11
C GLY A 84 23.79 -8.22 7.74
N GLY A 85 24.22 -8.67 8.91
CA GLY A 85 23.61 -9.77 9.63
C GLY A 85 23.98 -11.14 9.11
N ASP A 86 23.53 -12.18 9.80
CA ASP A 86 23.79 -13.57 9.44
C ASP A 86 22.92 -13.95 8.22
N PRO A 87 23.53 -14.31 7.06
CA PRO A 87 22.77 -14.62 5.85
C PRO A 87 21.88 -15.86 5.97
N TYR A 88 22.07 -16.67 6.99
CA TYR A 88 21.29 -17.89 7.24
C TYR A 88 20.07 -17.64 8.14
N THR A 89 19.87 -16.42 8.61
CA THR A 89 18.73 -16.06 9.46
C THR A 89 17.92 -14.95 8.84
N ALA A 90 16.61 -14.95 9.14
CA ALA A 90 15.68 -13.91 8.74
C ALA A 90 14.72 -13.62 9.90
N PRO A 91 15.19 -12.89 10.93
CA PRO A 91 14.36 -12.64 12.12
C PRO A 91 13.08 -11.91 11.78
N ILE A 92 12.00 -12.26 12.47
CA ILE A 92 10.71 -11.58 12.33
C ILE A 92 10.79 -10.22 13.02
N ILE A 93 10.46 -9.17 12.30
CA ILE A 93 10.31 -7.82 12.83
C ILE A 93 8.92 -7.64 13.42
N ALA A 94 7.89 -7.99 12.64
CA ALA A 94 6.51 -7.83 13.03
C ALA A 94 5.59 -8.68 12.16
N SER A 95 4.41 -9.00 12.70
CA SER A 95 3.28 -9.50 11.94
C SER A 95 2.21 -8.41 11.91
N VAL A 96 1.75 -8.06 10.73
CA VAL A 96 0.82 -6.94 10.56
C VAL A 96 -0.34 -7.33 9.65
N TYR A 97 -1.46 -6.61 9.77
CA TYR A 97 -2.44 -6.57 8.70
C TYR A 97 -2.74 -5.12 8.33
N VAL A 98 -3.05 -4.93 7.06
CA VAL A 98 -3.42 -3.62 6.49
C VAL A 98 -4.85 -3.67 6.03
N THR A 99 -5.63 -2.67 6.38
CA THR A 99 -7.04 -2.57 6.02
C THR A 99 -7.24 -1.73 4.75
N ASN A 100 -8.42 -1.89 4.13
CA ASN A 100 -8.81 -1.07 2.98
C ASN A 100 -9.01 0.42 3.31
N THR A 101 -9.11 0.75 4.60
CA THR A 101 -9.13 2.14 5.08
C THR A 101 -7.71 2.68 5.36
N LYS A 102 -6.68 1.94 4.92
CA LYS A 102 -5.26 2.28 5.06
C LYS A 102 -4.75 2.31 6.49
N GLU A 103 -5.40 1.57 7.38
CA GLU A 103 -4.94 1.37 8.74
C GLU A 103 -4.04 0.14 8.82
N ILE A 104 -3.01 0.22 9.69
CA ILE A 104 -2.09 -0.89 9.94
C ILE A 104 -2.24 -1.32 11.39
N PHE A 105 -2.38 -2.62 11.57
CA PHE A 105 -2.45 -3.26 12.88
C PHE A 105 -1.28 -4.20 13.06
N VAL A 106 -0.62 -4.11 14.20
CA VAL A 106 0.59 -4.86 14.54
C VAL A 106 0.27 -5.86 15.64
N TYR A 107 0.68 -7.11 15.46
CA TYR A 107 0.49 -8.15 16.46
C TYR A 107 1.51 -7.98 17.60
N ASN A 108 1.00 -7.93 18.82
CA ASN A 108 1.82 -7.93 20.03
C ASN A 108 1.82 -9.32 20.64
N LEU A 109 3.00 -9.95 20.72
CA LEU A 109 3.17 -11.30 21.24
C LEU A 109 2.83 -11.42 22.72
N ILE A 110 3.14 -10.39 23.51
CA ILE A 110 2.90 -10.37 24.96
C ILE A 110 1.43 -10.28 25.25
N CYS A 111 0.73 -9.37 24.56
CA CYS A 111 -0.70 -9.14 24.74
C CYS A 111 -1.58 -10.12 23.94
N ASN A 112 -0.98 -10.87 23.00
CA ASN A 112 -1.66 -11.80 22.13
C ASN A 112 -2.84 -11.16 21.38
N ASP A 113 -2.63 -9.96 20.85
CA ASP A 113 -3.64 -9.20 20.13
C ASP A 113 -3.00 -8.20 19.16
N TYR A 114 -3.82 -7.65 18.26
CA TYR A 114 -3.42 -6.63 17.31
C TYR A 114 -3.73 -5.24 17.83
N TYR A 115 -2.80 -4.33 17.62
CA TYR A 115 -2.95 -2.90 17.98
C TYR A 115 -2.64 -2.04 16.77
N ARG A 116 -3.30 -0.90 16.67
CA ARG A 116 -2.98 0.08 15.62
C ARG A 116 -1.51 0.45 15.71
N ILE A 117 -0.85 0.64 14.57
CA ILE A 117 0.58 0.92 14.54
C ILE A 117 0.98 2.16 15.34
N ASP A 118 0.10 3.16 15.42
CA ASP A 118 0.34 4.38 16.19
C ASP A 118 0.24 4.15 17.71
N ASP A 119 -0.48 3.12 18.13
CA ASP A 119 -0.67 2.75 19.54
C ASP A 119 0.23 1.61 19.97
N TYR A 120 0.96 1.02 19.00
CA TYR A 120 1.79 -0.15 19.25
C TYR A 120 3.15 0.24 19.87
N SER A 121 3.53 -0.52 20.88
CA SER A 121 4.91 -0.58 21.42
C SER A 121 5.17 -2.01 21.84
N TRP A 122 6.39 -2.49 21.64
CA TRP A 122 6.74 -3.88 22.00
C TRP A 122 6.66 -4.13 23.52
N ASP A 123 6.79 -3.07 24.33
CA ASP A 123 6.73 -3.12 25.78
C ASP A 123 5.44 -2.52 26.37
N MET A 124 4.39 -2.43 25.56
CA MET A 124 3.12 -1.83 25.98
C MET A 124 2.38 -2.65 27.03
N ASP A 125 1.58 -1.98 27.86
CA ASP A 125 0.66 -2.62 28.77
C ASP A 125 -0.56 -3.16 28.00
N CYS A 126 -0.98 -4.39 28.34
CA CYS A 126 -2.08 -5.07 27.66
C CYS A 126 -3.48 -4.71 28.16
N ASN A 127 -3.61 -3.67 28.95
CA ASN A 127 -4.90 -3.24 29.57
C ASN A 127 -5.69 -2.31 28.66
#